data_1196accc3266b4b5b62e56eb3bdc22a2
#
_entry.id   1196accc3266b4b5b62e56eb3bdc22a2
#
_cell.length_a   1.000
_cell.length_b   1.000
_cell.length_c   1.000
_cell.angle_alpha   90.00
_cell.angle_beta   90.00
_cell.angle_gamma   90.00
#
_symmetry.space_group_name_H-M   'P 1'
#
loop_
_entity.id
_entity.type
_entity.pdbx_description
1 polymer ?
#
loop_
_entity_poly.entity_id
_entity_poly.type
_entity_poly.pdbx_seq_one_letter_code
_entity_poly.pdbx_strand_id
1 'polypeptide(L)'
;MSVQIKGEGTIGGIDQGLNVVGVVTATSYDNINSSGIVTATSFVGSGTNGIKLPIGTTGERVNTKGTLRYNSSNELPEYYNGTEWIVIDTPPTVTSVSPTEVATASGGNITFTINGSRFNVGVTVKFVSNNGTQLTPSSITRVNGNQLTTVIAKNSFVNAQEPYDVLVLNPSGLQATLADQINVDNDPVWSTSAGSLGSFNNYASVNVTVSATDADGDTVTYSIVTGSLPSGLSLNSSTGVISGTMGAVGSSTTVNFTIRATANGKTADRAFSFVQAGPNVQAYSYTGSAQTFSVPSGLSSLTAYIWAGGGGGGGQHTGAGGRGQAAGAGGYAKAVLNLSGLTTLYLVVGKGGQSGHVANNSNNVGGGCGGGLSGIFDDSNTGHGDAILIAGAGGGGSGDSNGQAGEGGGGGGANQNGRDGLPDERISQRTNGLGGTTSAGGAAANASSSSSYTHTNPTNGYALGGGNSGSQASGQSLRPSSYLGGGRSYIATNGNWMGGGGGSGYYGGGGGICGYAGGGGGGSGYAKGSVCSSVVGTTGSDGSQQSQTAAPENSSAYYASGIAQGGAPATDGGNGRIVLVY
;
A
#
# COMPACT_ATOMS: atom_id res chain seq x y z
N MET A 1 -110.83 -10.00 -40.87
CA MET A 1 -111.08 -8.61 -40.45
C MET A 1 -109.80 -8.01 -39.98
N SER A 2 -109.25 -7.07 -40.76
CA SER A 2 -108.03 -6.36 -40.26
C SER A 2 -108.48 -5.16 -39.44
N VAL A 3 -108.07 -5.12 -38.18
CA VAL A 3 -108.24 -3.95 -37.33
C VAL A 3 -107.12 -2.98 -37.57
N GLN A 4 -107.38 -1.84 -38.24
CA GLN A 4 -106.47 -0.73 -38.29
C GLN A 4 -106.75 0.19 -37.13
N ILE A 5 -105.80 0.28 -36.24
CA ILE A 5 -105.83 1.30 -35.17
C ILE A 5 -105.07 2.51 -35.67
N LYS A 6 -105.78 3.55 -36.12
CA LYS A 6 -105.17 4.83 -36.53
C LYS A 6 -105.40 5.85 -35.40
N GLY A 7 -104.36 6.37 -34.85
CA GLY A 7 -104.42 7.47 -33.87
C GLY A 7 -103.74 7.15 -32.55
N GLU A 8 -103.48 8.21 -31.77
CA GLU A 8 -102.98 8.10 -30.40
C GLU A 8 -104.13 7.53 -29.51
N GLY A 9 -104.06 6.25 -29.22
CA GLY A 9 -105.05 5.58 -28.40
C GLY A 9 -104.41 4.47 -27.58
N THR A 10 -104.71 4.47 -26.29
CA THR A 10 -104.44 3.34 -25.38
C THR A 10 -105.51 2.27 -25.60
N ILE A 11 -105.13 1.07 -26.01
CA ILE A 11 -106.00 -0.09 -26.03
C ILE A 11 -106.13 -0.58 -24.58
N GLY A 12 -107.09 -0.13 -23.89
CA GLY A 12 -107.38 -0.58 -22.51
C GLY A 12 -108.39 -1.73 -22.53
N GLY A 13 -108.23 -2.70 -21.61
CA GLY A 13 -109.21 -3.74 -21.34
C GLY A 13 -109.09 -5.01 -22.17
N ILE A 14 -107.94 -5.41 -22.63
CA ILE A 14 -107.70 -6.72 -23.26
C ILE A 14 -107.23 -7.72 -22.19
N ASP A 15 -108.16 -8.42 -21.56
CA ASP A 15 -107.89 -9.41 -20.50
C ASP A 15 -107.35 -10.74 -21.00
N GLN A 16 -107.26 -10.91 -22.34
CA GLN A 16 -106.88 -12.20 -22.96
C GLN A 16 -105.69 -12.10 -23.96
N GLY A 17 -104.91 -11.14 -23.83
CA GLY A 17 -103.75 -10.99 -24.69
C GLY A 17 -104.02 -10.66 -26.19
N LEU A 18 -103.36 -9.71 -26.80
CA LEU A 18 -103.48 -9.39 -28.20
C LEU A 18 -102.49 -10.29 -28.99
N ASN A 19 -103.02 -11.25 -29.77
CA ASN A 19 -102.27 -12.09 -30.66
C ASN A 19 -102.10 -11.35 -32.00
N VAL A 20 -101.00 -10.77 -32.29
CA VAL A 20 -100.67 -10.11 -33.55
C VAL A 20 -99.85 -11.08 -34.44
N VAL A 21 -100.52 -11.63 -35.48
CA VAL A 21 -99.80 -12.43 -36.48
C VAL A 21 -99.36 -11.47 -37.59
N GLY A 22 -98.11 -11.10 -37.58
CA GLY A 22 -97.49 -10.22 -38.57
C GLY A 22 -96.37 -9.36 -37.99
N VAL A 23 -95.85 -8.49 -38.83
CA VAL A 23 -94.72 -7.59 -38.41
C VAL A 23 -95.35 -6.34 -37.76
N VAL A 24 -95.01 -6.07 -36.54
CA VAL A 24 -95.31 -4.77 -35.88
C VAL A 24 -94.11 -3.84 -36.27
N THR A 25 -94.45 -2.90 -37.18
CA THR A 25 -93.45 -1.90 -37.57
C THR A 25 -93.79 -0.59 -36.84
N ALA A 26 -92.92 -0.14 -36.00
CA ALA A 26 -92.97 1.16 -35.39
C ALA A 26 -91.75 1.98 -35.71
N THR A 27 -91.87 3.28 -35.92
CA THR A 27 -90.78 4.19 -36.23
C THR A 27 -89.98 4.58 -34.99
N SER A 28 -90.52 4.41 -33.79
CA SER A 28 -89.84 4.53 -32.50
C SER A 28 -90.56 3.76 -31.43
N TYR A 29 -89.87 3.11 -30.49
CA TYR A 29 -90.35 2.52 -29.29
C TYR A 29 -89.64 3.19 -28.14
N ASP A 30 -90.25 4.07 -27.41
CA ASP A 30 -89.61 4.70 -26.27
C ASP A 30 -89.55 3.80 -25.03
N ASN A 31 -90.49 2.93 -24.85
CA ASN A 31 -90.49 1.90 -23.79
C ASN A 31 -91.46 0.76 -24.13
N ILE A 32 -91.03 -0.47 -24.15
CA ILE A 32 -91.90 -1.63 -23.95
C ILE A 32 -91.88 -1.96 -22.45
N ASN A 33 -92.81 -1.44 -21.68
CA ASN A 33 -92.89 -1.78 -20.29
C ASN A 33 -93.85 -3.01 -20.16
N SER A 34 -93.26 -4.18 -20.12
CA SER A 34 -93.96 -5.45 -19.97
C SER A 34 -93.54 -6.07 -18.65
N SER A 35 -94.56 -6.31 -17.76
CA SER A 35 -94.38 -7.13 -16.56
C SER A 35 -94.38 -8.64 -16.89
N GLY A 36 -94.59 -9.01 -18.15
CA GLY A 36 -94.65 -10.40 -18.66
C GLY A 36 -93.48 -10.79 -19.51
N ILE A 37 -93.52 -12.04 -19.98
CA ILE A 37 -92.42 -12.60 -20.87
C ILE A 37 -92.68 -12.11 -22.27
N VAL A 38 -91.68 -11.46 -22.89
CA VAL A 38 -91.62 -11.21 -24.33
C VAL A 38 -90.93 -12.41 -25.01
N THR A 39 -91.76 -13.22 -25.71
CA THR A 39 -91.23 -14.37 -26.46
C THR A 39 -91.09 -13.99 -27.91
N ALA A 40 -89.87 -13.94 -28.39
CA ALA A 40 -89.53 -13.74 -29.79
C ALA A 40 -88.58 -14.83 -30.28
N THR A 41 -88.73 -15.27 -31.54
CA THR A 41 -87.76 -16.23 -32.16
C THR A 41 -86.40 -15.61 -32.44
N SER A 42 -86.34 -14.30 -32.51
CA SER A 42 -85.10 -13.54 -32.55
C SER A 42 -85.25 -12.10 -32.08
N PHE A 43 -84.30 -11.58 -31.41
CA PHE A 43 -84.13 -10.16 -31.12
C PHE A 43 -82.97 -9.64 -32.00
N VAL A 44 -83.27 -8.82 -32.98
CA VAL A 44 -82.29 -8.17 -33.82
C VAL A 44 -82.20 -6.70 -33.43
N GLY A 45 -81.18 -6.30 -32.80
CA GLY A 45 -80.85 -4.90 -32.57
C GLY A 45 -80.35 -4.24 -33.86
N SER A 46 -81.10 -3.31 -34.42
CA SER A 46 -80.69 -2.55 -35.61
C SER A 46 -80.03 -1.22 -35.24
N GLY A 47 -78.96 -1.25 -34.48
CA GLY A 47 -78.24 -0.05 -34.12
C GLY A 47 -76.91 -0.36 -33.44
N THR A 48 -76.02 0.63 -33.36
CA THR A 48 -74.70 0.53 -32.72
C THR A 48 -74.74 0.32 -31.22
N ASN A 49 -75.91 0.41 -30.58
CA ASN A 49 -76.03 0.42 -29.10
C ASN A 49 -76.34 -0.97 -28.50
N GLY A 50 -76.43 -2.04 -29.30
CA GLY A 50 -76.64 -3.41 -28.81
C GLY A 50 -77.91 -3.61 -27.95
N ILE A 51 -78.01 -4.76 -27.30
CA ILE A 51 -79.09 -5.09 -26.35
C ILE A 51 -78.60 -4.74 -24.93
N LYS A 52 -79.35 -3.88 -24.22
CA LYS A 52 -79.02 -3.55 -22.84
C LYS A 52 -79.53 -4.69 -21.93
N LEU A 53 -78.61 -5.35 -21.25
CA LEU A 53 -78.90 -6.42 -20.29
C LEU A 53 -79.47 -5.86 -18.99
N PRO A 54 -80.30 -6.60 -18.30
CA PRO A 54 -80.71 -6.28 -16.93
C PRO A 54 -79.49 -6.21 -16.01
N ILE A 55 -79.41 -5.19 -15.18
CA ILE A 55 -78.26 -4.96 -14.28
C ILE A 55 -78.72 -5.24 -12.85
N GLY A 56 -77.90 -5.93 -12.09
CA GLY A 56 -78.10 -6.16 -10.68
C GLY A 56 -76.84 -6.77 -10.00
N THR A 57 -76.81 -6.76 -8.67
CA THR A 57 -75.77 -7.32 -7.85
C THR A 57 -75.83 -8.86 -7.80
N THR A 58 -74.77 -9.51 -7.32
CA THR A 58 -74.72 -10.97 -7.11
C THR A 58 -75.88 -11.43 -6.21
N GLY A 59 -76.27 -10.63 -5.20
CA GLY A 59 -77.43 -10.95 -4.28
C GLY A 59 -78.81 -10.88 -4.93
N GLU A 60 -78.92 -10.23 -6.11
CA GLU A 60 -80.20 -10.06 -6.84
C GLU A 60 -80.38 -11.08 -7.97
N ARG A 61 -79.67 -12.19 -7.93
CA ARG A 61 -79.79 -13.29 -8.89
C ARG A 61 -81.07 -14.02 -8.76
N VAL A 62 -81.75 -14.19 -9.85
CA VAL A 62 -82.98 -15.03 -9.95
C VAL A 62 -82.64 -16.28 -10.71
N ASN A 63 -82.72 -17.45 -10.10
CA ASN A 63 -82.27 -18.73 -10.67
C ASN A 63 -83.31 -19.31 -11.68
N THR A 64 -83.53 -18.58 -12.76
CA THR A 64 -84.36 -19.07 -13.88
C THR A 64 -83.42 -19.46 -15.04
N LYS A 65 -83.50 -20.70 -15.46
CA LYS A 65 -82.68 -21.21 -16.57
C LYS A 65 -82.81 -20.33 -17.82
N GLY A 66 -81.68 -19.93 -18.39
CA GLY A 66 -81.58 -19.07 -19.55
C GLY A 66 -81.60 -17.57 -19.24
N THR A 67 -81.71 -17.15 -17.97
CA THR A 67 -81.57 -15.75 -17.61
C THR A 67 -80.17 -15.24 -17.96
N LEU A 68 -80.07 -14.14 -18.73
CA LEU A 68 -78.87 -13.42 -19.10
C LEU A 68 -78.98 -12.01 -18.48
N ARG A 69 -77.90 -11.58 -17.77
CA ARG A 69 -77.87 -10.29 -17.12
C ARG A 69 -76.44 -9.75 -16.99
N TYR A 70 -76.25 -8.49 -16.66
CA TYR A 70 -75.00 -7.91 -16.25
C TYR A 70 -74.92 -7.86 -14.70
N ASN A 71 -73.92 -8.50 -14.13
CA ASN A 71 -73.69 -8.50 -12.69
C ASN A 71 -72.77 -7.33 -12.32
N SER A 72 -73.31 -6.35 -11.60
CA SER A 72 -72.58 -5.15 -11.18
C SER A 72 -71.58 -5.41 -10.04
N SER A 73 -71.68 -6.54 -9.35
CA SER A 73 -70.72 -6.89 -8.30
C SER A 73 -69.36 -7.38 -8.86
N ASN A 74 -69.38 -8.06 -10.00
CA ASN A 74 -68.15 -8.55 -10.68
C ASN A 74 -67.86 -7.85 -12.01
N GLU A 75 -68.76 -6.90 -12.40
CA GLU A 75 -68.65 -6.11 -13.64
C GLU A 75 -68.64 -6.95 -14.92
N LEU A 76 -69.36 -8.10 -14.94
CA LEU A 76 -69.40 -9.03 -16.05
C LEU A 76 -70.80 -9.46 -16.41
N PRO A 77 -71.11 -9.76 -17.67
CA PRO A 77 -72.32 -10.47 -18.04
C PRO A 77 -72.28 -11.91 -17.53
N GLU A 78 -73.43 -12.41 -17.16
CA GLU A 78 -73.59 -13.77 -16.65
C GLU A 78 -74.92 -14.36 -17.10
N TYR A 79 -74.95 -15.70 -17.25
CA TYR A 79 -76.20 -16.42 -17.53
C TYR A 79 -76.40 -17.61 -16.58
N TYR A 80 -77.63 -17.93 -16.30
CA TYR A 80 -77.98 -19.09 -15.49
C TYR A 80 -78.21 -20.31 -16.39
N ASN A 81 -77.40 -21.37 -16.25
CA ASN A 81 -77.54 -22.58 -17.05
C ASN A 81 -78.58 -23.57 -16.58
N GLY A 82 -79.27 -23.27 -15.46
CA GLY A 82 -80.25 -24.12 -14.79
C GLY A 82 -79.65 -24.80 -13.53
N THR A 83 -78.40 -24.75 -13.29
CA THR A 83 -77.70 -25.30 -12.13
C THR A 83 -76.92 -24.21 -11.39
N GLU A 84 -76.18 -23.38 -12.18
CA GLU A 84 -75.33 -22.33 -11.62
C GLU A 84 -75.29 -21.11 -12.57
N TRP A 85 -74.81 -19.97 -12.02
CA TRP A 85 -74.54 -18.75 -12.76
C TRP A 85 -73.17 -18.82 -13.40
N ILE A 86 -73.10 -18.82 -14.72
CA ILE A 86 -71.86 -18.83 -15.47
C ILE A 86 -71.54 -17.41 -15.96
N VAL A 87 -70.36 -16.91 -15.59
CA VAL A 87 -69.84 -15.61 -16.06
C VAL A 87 -69.38 -15.71 -17.50
N ILE A 88 -69.77 -14.75 -18.31
CA ILE A 88 -69.29 -14.60 -19.68
C ILE A 88 -68.11 -13.67 -19.64
N ASP A 89 -66.89 -14.24 -19.70
CA ASP A 89 -65.64 -13.53 -19.59
C ASP A 89 -64.75 -13.81 -20.80
N THR A 90 -63.71 -12.97 -20.98
CA THR A 90 -62.65 -13.17 -21.95
C THR A 90 -61.32 -13.18 -21.22
N PRO A 91 -60.30 -13.93 -21.67
CA PRO A 91 -59.01 -13.95 -21.02
C PRO A 91 -58.45 -12.52 -20.76
N PRO A 92 -57.85 -12.26 -19.62
CA PRO A 92 -57.12 -11.03 -19.42
C PRO A 92 -55.92 -11.00 -20.42
N THR A 93 -55.33 -9.84 -20.56
CA THR A 93 -54.00 -9.72 -21.23
C THR A 93 -53.05 -9.06 -20.25
N VAL A 94 -51.77 -9.46 -20.25
CA VAL A 94 -50.71 -8.80 -19.52
C VAL A 94 -49.69 -8.31 -20.55
N THR A 95 -49.40 -7.02 -20.52
CA THR A 95 -48.54 -6.38 -21.51
C THR A 95 -47.20 -5.92 -20.95
N SER A 96 -47.14 -5.59 -19.66
CA SER A 96 -45.90 -5.22 -18.98
C SER A 96 -46.01 -5.38 -17.47
N VAL A 97 -44.85 -5.52 -16.85
CA VAL A 97 -44.65 -5.44 -15.40
C VAL A 97 -43.46 -4.50 -15.10
N SER A 98 -43.52 -3.81 -13.98
CA SER A 98 -42.44 -2.95 -13.52
C SER A 98 -42.44 -2.91 -11.99
N PRO A 99 -41.26 -3.00 -11.35
CA PRO A 99 -39.92 -3.23 -11.94
C PRO A 99 -39.76 -4.66 -12.50
N THR A 100 -38.67 -4.90 -13.26
CA THR A 100 -38.31 -6.22 -13.81
C THR A 100 -37.16 -6.89 -13.06
N GLU A 101 -36.61 -6.20 -12.06
CA GLU A 101 -35.50 -6.68 -11.23
C GLU A 101 -35.84 -6.62 -9.75
N VAL A 102 -35.38 -7.60 -8.98
CA VAL A 102 -35.59 -7.70 -7.54
C VAL A 102 -34.24 -7.87 -6.82
N ALA A 103 -33.83 -6.85 -6.08
CA ALA A 103 -32.66 -6.92 -5.20
C ALA A 103 -33.05 -7.58 -3.86
N THR A 104 -32.93 -8.90 -3.76
CA THR A 104 -33.39 -9.68 -2.61
C THR A 104 -32.57 -9.43 -1.35
N ALA A 105 -31.27 -9.15 -1.49
CA ALA A 105 -30.37 -8.86 -0.37
C ALA A 105 -30.74 -7.60 0.42
N SER A 106 -31.46 -6.65 -0.20
CA SER A 106 -31.90 -5.42 0.48
C SER A 106 -33.07 -5.64 1.44
N GLY A 107 -33.69 -6.82 1.40
CA GLY A 107 -34.86 -7.16 2.23
C GLY A 107 -36.10 -6.29 1.95
N GLY A 108 -37.11 -6.41 2.81
CA GLY A 108 -38.35 -5.64 2.71
C GLY A 108 -39.30 -6.12 1.61
N ASN A 109 -40.24 -5.26 1.20
CA ASN A 109 -41.22 -5.55 0.18
C ASN A 109 -40.92 -4.81 -1.13
N ILE A 110 -41.41 -5.37 -2.24
CA ILE A 110 -41.40 -4.74 -3.55
C ILE A 110 -42.83 -4.60 -4.05
N THR A 111 -43.14 -3.51 -4.73
CA THR A 111 -44.42 -3.26 -5.36
C THR A 111 -44.25 -3.37 -6.88
N PHE A 112 -45.01 -4.27 -7.48
CA PHE A 112 -45.06 -4.37 -8.94
C PHE A 112 -46.30 -3.68 -9.48
N THR A 113 -46.16 -2.94 -10.58
CA THR A 113 -47.23 -2.44 -11.40
C THR A 113 -47.37 -3.32 -12.61
N ILE A 114 -48.53 -3.91 -12.83
CA ILE A 114 -48.83 -4.82 -13.93
C ILE A 114 -49.87 -4.14 -14.84
N ASN A 115 -49.52 -3.94 -16.10
CA ASN A 115 -50.42 -3.36 -17.08
C ASN A 115 -50.94 -4.43 -18.04
N GLY A 116 -52.14 -4.22 -18.53
CA GLY A 116 -52.77 -5.15 -19.44
C GLY A 116 -54.20 -4.73 -19.80
N SER A 117 -55.10 -5.68 -19.91
CA SER A 117 -56.53 -5.38 -20.07
C SER A 117 -57.38 -6.51 -19.51
N ARG A 118 -58.68 -6.20 -19.28
CA ARG A 118 -59.68 -7.16 -18.80
C ARG A 118 -59.36 -7.77 -17.43
N PHE A 119 -58.77 -6.98 -16.56
CA PHE A 119 -58.59 -7.35 -15.18
C PHE A 119 -59.92 -7.18 -14.42
N ASN A 120 -60.57 -8.29 -14.03
CA ASN A 120 -61.87 -8.27 -13.39
C ASN A 120 -61.78 -8.03 -11.89
N VAL A 121 -62.89 -7.65 -11.27
CA VAL A 121 -62.97 -7.56 -9.81
C VAL A 121 -62.74 -8.95 -9.21
N GLY A 122 -61.82 -9.04 -8.22
CA GLY A 122 -61.38 -10.31 -7.62
C GLY A 122 -60.26 -11.04 -8.38
N VAL A 123 -59.62 -10.38 -9.35
CA VAL A 123 -58.43 -10.90 -10.06
C VAL A 123 -57.30 -11.24 -9.07
N THR A 124 -56.61 -12.32 -9.34
CA THR A 124 -55.42 -12.76 -8.58
C THR A 124 -54.15 -12.72 -9.45
N VAL A 125 -53.02 -12.57 -8.76
CA VAL A 125 -51.71 -12.55 -9.41
C VAL A 125 -50.82 -13.57 -8.72
N LYS A 126 -49.99 -14.24 -9.50
CA LYS A 126 -48.90 -15.08 -9.02
C LYS A 126 -47.64 -14.79 -9.82
N PHE A 127 -46.49 -14.91 -9.17
CA PHE A 127 -45.19 -14.94 -9.85
C PHE A 127 -44.74 -16.40 -9.91
N VAL A 128 -44.50 -16.89 -11.08
CA VAL A 128 -44.20 -18.31 -11.34
C VAL A 128 -42.74 -18.43 -11.79
N SER A 129 -41.94 -19.12 -10.99
CA SER A 129 -40.52 -19.34 -11.30
C SER A 129 -40.32 -20.34 -12.46
N ASN A 130 -39.12 -20.38 -13.02
CA ASN A 130 -38.76 -21.29 -14.11
C ASN A 130 -38.93 -22.78 -13.74
N ASN A 131 -38.91 -23.14 -12.45
CA ASN A 131 -39.16 -24.50 -11.96
C ASN A 131 -40.64 -24.76 -11.60
N GLY A 132 -41.55 -23.80 -11.85
CA GLY A 132 -42.98 -23.90 -11.59
C GLY A 132 -43.43 -23.53 -10.17
N THR A 133 -42.52 -23.10 -9.28
CA THR A 133 -42.90 -22.60 -7.95
C THR A 133 -43.71 -21.30 -8.07
N GLN A 134 -44.87 -21.24 -7.40
CA GLN A 134 -45.77 -20.08 -7.46
C GLN A 134 -45.65 -19.24 -6.19
N LEU A 135 -45.25 -17.98 -6.36
CA LEU A 135 -45.23 -16.99 -5.30
C LEU A 135 -46.53 -16.20 -5.29
N THR A 136 -47.13 -16.03 -4.09
CA THR A 136 -48.37 -15.29 -3.91
C THR A 136 -48.08 -13.94 -3.26
N PRO A 137 -48.47 -12.81 -3.89
CA PRO A 137 -48.32 -11.49 -3.27
C PRO A 137 -49.10 -11.38 -1.95
N SER A 138 -48.57 -10.58 -1.02
CA SER A 138 -49.24 -10.27 0.25
C SER A 138 -50.46 -9.37 0.07
N SER A 139 -50.47 -8.57 -1.00
CA SER A 139 -51.64 -7.76 -1.39
C SER A 139 -51.69 -7.57 -2.90
N ILE A 140 -52.91 -7.48 -3.42
CA ILE A 140 -53.22 -7.18 -4.82
C ILE A 140 -54.26 -6.08 -4.82
N THR A 141 -54.01 -5.00 -5.53
CA THR A 141 -54.94 -3.90 -5.72
C THR A 141 -55.26 -3.75 -7.19
N ARG A 142 -56.55 -3.91 -7.55
CA ARG A 142 -57.01 -3.57 -8.90
C ARG A 142 -57.25 -2.06 -8.98
N VAL A 143 -56.35 -1.37 -9.66
CA VAL A 143 -56.47 0.07 -9.90
C VAL A 143 -57.63 0.35 -10.86
N ASN A 144 -57.69 -0.42 -11.93
CA ASN A 144 -58.76 -0.42 -12.94
C ASN A 144 -58.69 -1.70 -13.78
N GLY A 145 -59.52 -1.80 -14.82
CA GLY A 145 -59.53 -2.97 -15.72
C GLY A 145 -58.25 -3.18 -16.54
N ASN A 146 -57.30 -2.23 -16.50
CA ASN A 146 -56.05 -2.26 -17.28
C ASN A 146 -54.79 -2.23 -16.42
N GLN A 147 -54.95 -2.08 -15.09
CA GLN A 147 -53.78 -1.95 -14.20
C GLN A 147 -54.03 -2.59 -12.84
N LEU A 148 -53.02 -3.36 -12.40
CA LEU A 148 -52.92 -3.93 -11.07
C LEU A 148 -51.64 -3.43 -10.38
N THR A 149 -51.71 -3.35 -9.04
CA THR A 149 -50.49 -3.25 -8.22
C THR A 149 -50.46 -4.41 -7.24
N THR A 150 -49.24 -4.98 -7.03
CA THR A 150 -49.06 -6.10 -6.10
C THR A 150 -47.90 -5.81 -5.16
N VAL A 151 -47.97 -6.26 -3.92
CA VAL A 151 -46.89 -6.16 -2.93
C VAL A 151 -46.48 -7.56 -2.52
N ILE A 152 -45.19 -7.83 -2.56
CA ILE A 152 -44.61 -9.11 -2.16
C ILE A 152 -43.25 -8.89 -1.48
N ALA A 153 -42.85 -9.77 -0.56
CA ALA A 153 -41.57 -9.72 0.08
C ALA A 153 -40.46 -10.06 -0.94
N LYS A 154 -39.42 -9.23 -1.02
CA LYS A 154 -38.32 -9.42 -1.95
C LYS A 154 -37.60 -10.77 -1.78
N ASN A 155 -37.43 -11.21 -0.51
CA ASN A 155 -36.80 -12.50 -0.18
C ASN A 155 -37.63 -13.73 -0.59
N SER A 156 -38.82 -13.55 -1.13
CA SER A 156 -39.59 -14.64 -1.75
C SER A 156 -39.01 -15.07 -3.09
N PHE A 157 -38.33 -14.17 -3.78
CA PHE A 157 -37.69 -14.45 -5.05
C PHE A 157 -36.32 -15.09 -4.81
N VAL A 158 -36.05 -16.19 -5.50
CA VAL A 158 -34.79 -16.96 -5.36
C VAL A 158 -34.05 -16.88 -6.68
N ASN A 159 -32.79 -16.44 -6.66
CA ASN A 159 -31.96 -16.27 -7.85
C ASN A 159 -31.92 -17.51 -8.74
N ALA A 160 -31.66 -18.68 -8.16
CA ALA A 160 -31.60 -19.95 -8.91
C ALA A 160 -32.95 -20.38 -9.57
N GLN A 161 -34.03 -19.63 -9.33
CA GLN A 161 -35.38 -19.91 -9.82
C GLN A 161 -35.90 -18.87 -10.83
N GLU A 162 -35.09 -17.88 -11.15
CA GLU A 162 -35.38 -16.89 -12.19
C GLU A 162 -35.21 -17.46 -13.62
N PRO A 163 -35.78 -16.82 -14.61
CA PRO A 163 -36.71 -15.71 -14.54
C PRO A 163 -38.09 -16.12 -14.01
N TYR A 164 -38.86 -15.13 -13.49
CA TYR A 164 -40.23 -15.38 -13.06
C TYR A 164 -41.23 -14.79 -14.04
N ASP A 165 -42.27 -15.60 -14.33
CA ASP A 165 -43.44 -15.20 -15.10
C ASP A 165 -44.43 -14.41 -14.22
N VAL A 166 -45.21 -13.55 -14.85
CA VAL A 166 -46.34 -12.88 -14.23
C VAL A 166 -47.62 -13.55 -14.72
N LEU A 167 -48.28 -14.33 -13.85
CA LEU A 167 -49.54 -14.99 -14.10
C LEU A 167 -50.68 -14.18 -13.47
N VAL A 168 -51.63 -13.75 -14.30
CA VAL A 168 -52.86 -13.08 -13.88
C VAL A 168 -54.04 -13.99 -14.15
N LEU A 169 -54.87 -14.22 -13.12
CA LEU A 169 -56.00 -15.11 -13.14
C LEU A 169 -57.27 -14.35 -12.73
N ASN A 170 -58.25 -14.25 -13.63
CA ASN A 170 -59.58 -13.73 -13.33
C ASN A 170 -60.42 -14.74 -12.51
N PRO A 171 -61.42 -14.29 -11.77
CA PRO A 171 -62.31 -15.19 -11.02
C PRO A 171 -63.05 -16.24 -11.87
N SER A 172 -63.20 -16.00 -13.15
CA SER A 172 -63.76 -16.96 -14.13
C SER A 172 -62.85 -18.18 -14.41
N GLY A 173 -61.63 -18.18 -13.89
CA GLY A 173 -60.61 -19.20 -14.24
C GLY A 173 -59.79 -18.90 -15.51
N LEU A 174 -60.14 -17.84 -16.21
CA LEU A 174 -59.36 -17.42 -17.39
C LEU A 174 -58.13 -16.66 -16.97
N GLN A 175 -57.00 -16.96 -17.61
CA GLN A 175 -55.69 -16.47 -17.21
C GLN A 175 -54.86 -15.96 -18.37
N ALA A 176 -53.85 -15.17 -18.08
CA ALA A 176 -52.78 -14.77 -18.97
C ALA A 176 -51.42 -14.82 -18.23
N THR A 177 -50.41 -15.23 -18.96
CA THR A 177 -49.02 -15.26 -18.48
C THR A 177 -48.19 -14.32 -19.31
N LEU A 178 -47.38 -13.48 -18.67
CA LEU A 178 -46.29 -12.74 -19.29
C LEU A 178 -45.00 -13.40 -18.83
N ALA A 179 -44.35 -14.13 -19.74
CA ALA A 179 -43.23 -15.00 -19.42
C ALA A 179 -41.92 -14.23 -19.26
N ASP A 180 -41.01 -14.75 -18.44
CA ASP A 180 -39.59 -14.36 -18.31
C ASP A 180 -39.38 -12.87 -18.01
N GLN A 181 -40.18 -12.29 -17.11
CA GLN A 181 -40.21 -10.84 -16.89
C GLN A 181 -39.43 -10.35 -15.69
N ILE A 182 -39.21 -11.19 -14.68
CA ILE A 182 -38.62 -10.73 -13.43
C ILE A 182 -37.39 -11.54 -13.13
N ASN A 183 -36.26 -10.82 -13.00
CA ASN A 183 -34.97 -11.36 -12.60
C ASN A 183 -34.62 -10.94 -11.16
N VAL A 184 -33.73 -11.70 -10.53
CA VAL A 184 -33.12 -11.37 -9.25
C VAL A 184 -31.73 -10.81 -9.54
N ASP A 185 -31.44 -9.60 -9.05
CA ASP A 185 -30.15 -8.94 -9.29
C ASP A 185 -29.73 -8.16 -8.04
N ASN A 186 -28.68 -8.63 -7.39
CA ASN A 186 -28.19 -8.09 -6.13
C ASN A 186 -26.93 -7.22 -6.36
N ASP A 187 -26.71 -6.28 -5.43
CA ASP A 187 -25.45 -5.55 -5.41
C ASP A 187 -24.29 -6.47 -4.96
N PRO A 188 -23.10 -6.32 -5.55
CA PRO A 188 -21.94 -7.08 -5.11
C PRO A 188 -21.57 -6.75 -3.65
N VAL A 189 -21.14 -7.77 -2.91
CA VAL A 189 -20.81 -7.67 -1.48
C VAL A 189 -19.32 -7.83 -1.26
N TRP A 190 -18.70 -6.85 -0.61
CA TRP A 190 -17.28 -6.88 -0.29
C TRP A 190 -16.95 -7.94 0.76
N SER A 191 -16.01 -8.83 0.44
CA SER A 191 -15.39 -9.76 1.39
C SER A 191 -14.23 -9.12 2.13
N THR A 192 -13.48 -8.20 1.48
CA THR A 192 -12.39 -7.45 2.11
C THR A 192 -12.95 -6.32 2.97
N SER A 193 -12.53 -6.23 4.24
CA SER A 193 -12.92 -5.16 5.16
C SER A 193 -12.42 -3.80 4.69
N ALA A 194 -13.17 -2.73 4.95
CA ALA A 194 -12.74 -1.36 4.70
C ALA A 194 -11.53 -0.97 5.57
N GLY A 195 -10.74 0.00 5.12
CA GLY A 195 -9.62 0.57 5.88
C GLY A 195 -8.25 0.22 5.32
N SER A 196 -7.27 0.04 6.20
CA SER A 196 -5.88 -0.14 5.80
C SER A 196 -5.63 -1.51 5.16
N LEU A 197 -5.02 -1.50 3.99
CA LEU A 197 -4.51 -2.68 3.28
C LEU A 197 -3.05 -3.01 3.63
N GLY A 198 -2.41 -2.21 4.48
CA GLY A 198 -1.06 -2.45 4.96
C GLY A 198 -0.19 -1.20 5.02
N SER A 199 1.01 -1.40 5.58
CA SER A 199 2.06 -0.39 5.65
C SER A 199 3.30 -0.90 4.93
N PHE A 200 3.83 -0.12 4.00
CA PHE A 200 4.96 -0.50 3.14
C PHE A 200 5.97 0.63 3.08
N ASN A 201 7.25 0.28 3.13
CA ASN A 201 8.33 1.22 2.93
C ASN A 201 8.46 1.64 1.45
N ASN A 202 9.23 2.69 1.20
CA ASN A 202 9.62 3.05 -0.15
C ASN A 202 10.25 1.84 -0.87
N TYR A 203 9.94 1.68 -2.16
CA TYR A 203 10.45 0.61 -3.03
C TYR A 203 10.09 -0.82 -2.59
N ALA A 204 9.21 -0.99 -1.62
CA ALA A 204 8.71 -2.32 -1.26
C ALA A 204 7.84 -2.90 -2.39
N SER A 205 8.01 -4.19 -2.66
CA SER A 205 7.09 -4.93 -3.53
C SER A 205 5.76 -5.14 -2.82
N VAL A 206 4.68 -4.77 -3.48
CA VAL A 206 3.30 -4.91 -2.97
C VAL A 206 2.56 -5.93 -3.81
N ASN A 207 1.83 -6.82 -3.15
CA ASN A 207 0.89 -7.76 -3.76
C ASN A 207 -0.25 -8.02 -2.77
N VAL A 208 -1.32 -7.26 -2.89
CA VAL A 208 -2.49 -7.31 -2.00
C VAL A 208 -3.74 -7.51 -2.84
N THR A 209 -4.63 -8.40 -2.41
CA THR A 209 -5.89 -8.67 -3.11
C THR A 209 -7.06 -8.11 -2.32
N VAL A 210 -7.92 -7.36 -2.98
CA VAL A 210 -9.25 -7.00 -2.50
C VAL A 210 -10.28 -7.86 -3.23
N SER A 211 -11.35 -8.27 -2.53
CA SER A 211 -12.36 -9.15 -3.10
C SER A 211 -13.77 -8.76 -2.71
N ALA A 212 -14.68 -8.92 -3.65
CA ALA A 212 -16.11 -8.87 -3.47
C ALA A 212 -16.74 -10.07 -4.17
N THR A 213 -17.92 -10.47 -3.74
CA THR A 213 -18.70 -11.56 -4.34
C THR A 213 -20.08 -11.04 -4.73
N ASP A 214 -20.65 -11.60 -5.75
CA ASP A 214 -22.02 -11.38 -6.16
C ASP A 214 -22.87 -12.59 -5.83
N ALA A 215 -24.09 -12.36 -5.30
CA ALA A 215 -24.98 -13.44 -4.85
C ALA A 215 -25.64 -14.18 -6.03
N ASP A 216 -25.70 -13.51 -7.18
CA ASP A 216 -26.30 -14.02 -8.41
C ASP A 216 -25.28 -14.79 -9.26
N GLY A 217 -24.01 -14.76 -8.85
CA GLY A 217 -22.90 -15.42 -9.54
C GLY A 217 -22.31 -14.60 -10.68
N ASP A 218 -22.66 -13.33 -10.77
CA ASP A 218 -22.12 -12.43 -11.78
C ASP A 218 -20.64 -12.13 -11.56
N THR A 219 -19.92 -11.94 -12.67
CA THR A 219 -18.50 -11.63 -12.63
C THR A 219 -18.26 -10.23 -12.05
N VAL A 220 -17.54 -10.18 -10.92
CA VAL A 220 -17.18 -8.92 -10.28
C VAL A 220 -15.95 -8.31 -10.96
N THR A 221 -16.03 -7.03 -11.27
CA THR A 221 -14.92 -6.20 -11.77
C THR A 221 -14.65 -5.04 -10.81
N TYR A 222 -13.40 -4.52 -10.84
CA TYR A 222 -12.94 -3.51 -9.89
C TYR A 222 -12.41 -2.26 -10.59
N SER A 223 -12.73 -1.08 -10.05
CA SER A 223 -12.22 0.20 -10.54
C SER A 223 -12.01 1.20 -9.40
N ILE A 224 -11.06 2.12 -9.55
CA ILE A 224 -10.87 3.21 -8.60
C ILE A 224 -11.83 4.35 -8.97
N VAL A 225 -12.67 4.78 -8.01
CA VAL A 225 -13.67 5.83 -8.23
C VAL A 225 -13.35 7.13 -7.48
N THR A 226 -12.53 7.06 -6.43
CA THR A 226 -12.09 8.25 -5.68
C THR A 226 -10.64 8.05 -5.23
N GLY A 227 -9.85 9.10 -5.28
CA GLY A 227 -8.43 9.06 -4.95
C GLY A 227 -7.58 8.37 -6.02
N SER A 228 -6.40 7.92 -5.64
CA SER A 228 -5.47 7.16 -6.47
C SER A 228 -4.66 6.20 -5.62
N LEU A 229 -4.16 5.14 -6.22
CA LEU A 229 -3.16 4.29 -5.56
C LEU A 229 -1.85 5.07 -5.35
N PRO A 230 -1.04 4.66 -4.37
CA PRO A 230 0.36 5.08 -4.30
C PRO A 230 1.06 4.92 -5.64
N SER A 231 2.00 5.83 -5.95
CA SER A 231 2.77 5.74 -7.19
C SER A 231 3.49 4.40 -7.30
N GLY A 232 3.52 3.84 -8.52
CA GLY A 232 4.13 2.53 -8.80
C GLY A 232 3.25 1.33 -8.55
N LEU A 233 2.01 1.51 -8.03
CA LEU A 233 1.03 0.44 -7.88
C LEU A 233 -0.08 0.52 -8.93
N SER A 234 -0.62 -0.62 -9.30
CA SER A 234 -1.77 -0.76 -10.21
C SER A 234 -2.78 -1.76 -9.67
N LEU A 235 -4.07 -1.53 -9.99
CA LEU A 235 -5.17 -2.43 -9.70
C LEU A 235 -5.47 -3.27 -10.93
N ASN A 236 -5.52 -4.58 -10.79
CA ASN A 236 -6.06 -5.47 -11.81
C ASN A 236 -7.59 -5.49 -11.69
N SER A 237 -8.26 -5.00 -12.71
CA SER A 237 -9.72 -4.83 -12.73
C SER A 237 -10.51 -6.14 -12.69
N SER A 238 -9.93 -7.27 -13.08
CA SER A 238 -10.63 -8.56 -13.10
C SER A 238 -10.40 -9.39 -11.85
N THR A 239 -9.22 -9.22 -11.18
CA THR A 239 -8.84 -10.06 -10.04
C THR A 239 -8.84 -9.34 -8.70
N GLY A 240 -8.93 -8.00 -8.69
CA GLY A 240 -8.82 -7.18 -7.50
C GLY A 240 -7.42 -7.13 -6.89
N VAL A 241 -6.39 -7.63 -7.61
CA VAL A 241 -5.00 -7.59 -7.16
C VAL A 241 -4.44 -6.19 -7.34
N ILE A 242 -3.91 -5.62 -6.26
CA ILE A 242 -3.12 -4.39 -6.25
C ILE A 242 -1.65 -4.78 -6.14
N SER A 243 -0.87 -4.50 -7.18
CA SER A 243 0.53 -4.93 -7.23
C SER A 243 1.43 -3.88 -7.86
N GLY A 244 2.74 -4.01 -7.60
CA GLY A 244 3.79 -3.15 -8.12
C GLY A 244 4.87 -2.86 -7.09
N THR A 245 5.67 -1.84 -7.34
CA THR A 245 6.71 -1.36 -6.42
C THR A 245 6.28 -0.01 -5.86
N MET A 246 6.22 0.09 -4.53
CA MET A 246 5.82 1.31 -3.82
C MET A 246 6.73 2.47 -4.21
N GLY A 247 6.17 3.59 -4.62
CA GLY A 247 6.94 4.80 -4.92
C GLY A 247 7.57 5.41 -3.67
N ALA A 248 8.48 6.37 -3.85
CA ALA A 248 9.17 7.02 -2.76
C ALA A 248 8.40 8.22 -2.20
N VAL A 249 8.42 8.36 -0.87
CA VAL A 249 7.95 9.55 -0.14
C VAL A 249 9.00 9.96 0.90
N GLY A 250 9.10 11.26 1.15
CA GLY A 250 10.10 11.79 2.10
C GLY A 250 9.77 11.56 3.58
N SER A 251 8.51 11.26 3.89
CA SER A 251 8.02 10.97 5.26
C SER A 251 6.81 10.06 5.18
N SER A 252 6.48 9.41 6.29
CA SER A 252 5.30 8.54 6.37
C SER A 252 4.02 9.31 5.99
N THR A 253 3.24 8.74 5.10
CA THR A 253 1.96 9.31 4.64
C THR A 253 0.91 8.23 4.44
N THR A 254 -0.36 8.58 4.61
CA THR A 254 -1.48 7.68 4.34
C THR A 254 -2.16 8.11 3.04
N VAL A 255 -2.28 7.19 2.10
CA VAL A 255 -2.97 7.39 0.82
C VAL A 255 -4.32 6.70 0.89
N ASN A 256 -5.40 7.48 0.75
CA ASN A 256 -6.78 6.99 0.79
C ASN A 256 -7.35 6.93 -0.63
N PHE A 257 -8.13 5.88 -0.92
CA PHE A 257 -8.81 5.68 -2.20
C PHE A 257 -10.06 4.83 -2.00
N THR A 258 -10.98 4.90 -2.96
CA THR A 258 -12.19 4.09 -2.97
C THR A 258 -12.20 3.20 -4.21
N ILE A 259 -12.45 1.91 -4.02
CA ILE A 259 -12.63 0.95 -5.09
C ILE A 259 -14.13 0.63 -5.20
N ARG A 260 -14.62 0.60 -6.43
CA ARG A 260 -15.95 0.11 -6.81
C ARG A 260 -15.85 -1.31 -7.29
N ALA A 261 -16.65 -2.20 -6.71
CA ALA A 261 -16.97 -3.50 -7.26
C ALA A 261 -18.21 -3.36 -8.15
N THR A 262 -18.18 -3.91 -9.34
CA THR A 262 -19.29 -3.89 -10.32
C THR A 262 -19.58 -5.30 -10.79
N ALA A 263 -20.85 -5.72 -10.71
CA ALA A 263 -21.39 -6.98 -11.23
C ALA A 263 -22.69 -6.67 -11.96
N ASN A 264 -22.85 -7.09 -13.21
CA ASN A 264 -24.04 -6.88 -14.05
C ASN A 264 -24.67 -5.46 -13.95
N GLY A 265 -23.84 -4.40 -13.87
CA GLY A 265 -24.31 -3.02 -13.73
C GLY A 265 -24.62 -2.56 -12.32
N LYS A 266 -24.73 -3.47 -11.34
CA LYS A 266 -24.84 -3.15 -9.91
C LYS A 266 -23.46 -2.82 -9.33
N THR A 267 -23.43 -1.98 -8.29
CA THR A 267 -22.15 -1.47 -7.77
C THR A 267 -22.14 -1.37 -6.26
N ALA A 268 -20.97 -1.66 -5.67
CA ALA A 268 -20.68 -1.41 -4.27
C ALA A 268 -19.32 -0.72 -4.12
N ASP A 269 -19.29 0.40 -3.41
CA ASP A 269 -18.08 1.17 -3.16
C ASP A 269 -17.49 0.83 -1.79
N ARG A 270 -16.15 0.75 -1.69
CA ARG A 270 -15.45 0.56 -0.43
C ARG A 270 -14.18 1.39 -0.34
N ALA A 271 -14.02 2.08 0.79
CA ALA A 271 -12.84 2.90 1.06
C ALA A 271 -11.69 2.06 1.63
N PHE A 272 -10.51 2.27 1.08
CA PHE A 272 -9.27 1.63 1.50
C PHE A 272 -8.15 2.66 1.68
N SER A 273 -7.07 2.24 2.31
CA SER A 273 -5.86 3.04 2.42
C SER A 273 -4.60 2.19 2.42
N PHE A 274 -3.48 2.79 2.00
CA PHE A 274 -2.13 2.31 2.26
C PHE A 274 -1.38 3.32 3.11
N VAL A 275 -0.55 2.82 4.03
CA VAL A 275 0.46 3.65 4.70
C VAL A 275 1.79 3.46 3.98
N GLN A 276 2.31 4.55 3.37
CA GLN A 276 3.69 4.61 2.91
C GLN A 276 4.54 5.03 4.12
N ALA A 277 5.36 4.11 4.64
CA ALA A 277 6.09 4.30 5.90
C ALA A 277 7.28 5.28 5.80
N GLY A 278 7.56 5.79 4.60
CA GLY A 278 8.67 6.71 4.34
C GLY A 278 9.96 5.99 3.93
N PRO A 279 11.10 6.68 4.00
CA PRO A 279 12.36 6.13 3.53
C PRO A 279 12.82 4.94 4.36
N ASN A 280 13.42 3.97 3.68
CA ASN A 280 14.14 2.89 4.34
C ASN A 280 15.45 3.42 4.93
N VAL A 281 15.81 2.92 6.12
CA VAL A 281 17.08 3.22 6.78
C VAL A 281 17.81 1.91 7.05
N GLN A 282 18.96 1.72 6.41
CA GLN A 282 19.79 0.53 6.60
C GLN A 282 21.16 0.90 7.13
N ALA A 283 21.54 0.34 8.26
CA ALA A 283 22.79 0.63 8.94
C ALA A 283 23.74 -0.57 8.87
N TYR A 284 25.02 -0.27 8.65
CA TYR A 284 26.12 -1.23 8.58
C TYR A 284 27.16 -0.92 9.63
N SER A 285 27.55 -1.95 10.37
CA SER A 285 28.59 -1.91 11.39
C SER A 285 29.80 -2.74 10.94
N TYR A 286 30.93 -2.57 11.60
CA TYR A 286 32.14 -3.34 11.32
C TYR A 286 31.91 -4.85 11.49
N THR A 287 32.27 -5.64 10.45
CA THR A 287 32.18 -7.11 10.45
C THR A 287 33.52 -7.81 10.17
N GLY A 288 34.53 -7.05 9.81
CA GLY A 288 35.83 -7.58 9.39
C GLY A 288 35.94 -7.92 7.89
N SER A 289 34.88 -7.74 7.14
CA SER A 289 34.81 -7.97 5.68
C SER A 289 33.94 -6.93 4.99
N ALA A 290 34.07 -6.81 3.67
CA ALA A 290 33.17 -6.02 2.87
C ALA A 290 31.74 -6.60 2.94
N GLN A 291 30.74 -5.70 2.98
CA GLN A 291 29.32 -5.99 2.96
C GLN A 291 28.71 -5.48 1.66
N THR A 292 27.53 -5.93 1.30
CA THR A 292 26.88 -5.54 0.07
C THR A 292 25.50 -4.89 0.35
N PHE A 293 25.14 -3.94 -0.52
CA PHE A 293 23.80 -3.40 -0.64
C PHE A 293 23.32 -3.63 -2.07
N SER A 294 22.31 -4.49 -2.23
CA SER A 294 21.63 -4.67 -3.53
C SER A 294 20.69 -3.49 -3.77
N VAL A 295 20.89 -2.79 -4.89
CA VAL A 295 20.07 -1.62 -5.25
C VAL A 295 18.67 -2.09 -5.63
N PRO A 296 17.61 -1.68 -4.89
CA PRO A 296 16.24 -2.02 -5.23
C PRO A 296 15.85 -1.53 -6.63
N SER A 297 15.01 -2.30 -7.33
CA SER A 297 14.48 -1.89 -8.63
C SER A 297 13.74 -0.56 -8.53
N GLY A 298 14.03 0.38 -9.42
CA GLY A 298 13.42 1.71 -9.43
C GLY A 298 14.10 2.74 -8.51
N LEU A 299 15.02 2.33 -7.64
CA LEU A 299 15.79 3.26 -6.82
C LEU A 299 16.85 3.97 -7.69
N SER A 300 16.69 5.29 -7.88
CA SER A 300 17.61 6.10 -8.68
C SER A 300 18.67 6.82 -7.86
N SER A 301 18.41 7.04 -6.56
CA SER A 301 19.36 7.71 -5.65
C SER A 301 19.13 7.30 -4.20
N LEU A 302 20.17 7.42 -3.38
CA LEU A 302 20.09 7.28 -1.93
C LEU A 302 21.00 8.31 -1.24
N THR A 303 20.75 8.56 0.05
CA THR A 303 21.66 9.35 0.88
C THR A 303 22.50 8.42 1.74
N ALA A 304 23.83 8.54 1.62
CA ALA A 304 24.78 7.80 2.44
C ALA A 304 25.36 8.69 3.54
N TYR A 305 25.46 8.14 4.72
CA TYR A 305 26.12 8.72 5.90
C TYR A 305 27.23 7.77 6.35
N ILE A 306 28.45 8.24 6.42
CA ILE A 306 29.61 7.41 6.69
C ILE A 306 30.44 8.03 7.81
N TRP A 307 30.78 7.23 8.81
CA TRP A 307 31.76 7.52 9.82
C TRP A 307 32.89 6.49 9.72
N ALA A 308 34.13 6.94 9.66
CA ALA A 308 35.31 6.06 9.67
C ALA A 308 35.70 5.67 11.11
N GLY A 309 36.59 4.70 11.25
CA GLY A 309 37.10 4.30 12.55
C GLY A 309 38.00 5.36 13.17
N GLY A 310 37.90 5.59 14.47
CA GLY A 310 38.87 6.38 15.22
C GLY A 310 40.18 5.62 15.44
N GLY A 311 41.27 6.32 15.66
CA GLY A 311 42.57 5.73 16.04
C GLY A 311 42.56 5.16 17.45
N GLY A 312 43.44 4.26 17.78
CA GLY A 312 43.68 3.74 19.16
C GLY A 312 44.61 4.64 19.96
N GLY A 313 44.29 4.85 21.21
CA GLY A 313 45.12 5.62 22.15
C GLY A 313 46.46 4.92 22.45
N GLY A 314 47.50 5.69 22.71
CA GLY A 314 48.79 5.18 23.14
C GLY A 314 48.76 4.52 24.52
N GLY A 315 49.61 3.55 24.75
CA GLY A 315 49.72 2.84 26.04
C GLY A 315 50.19 3.74 27.16
N GLN A 316 49.83 3.42 28.41
CA GLN A 316 50.20 4.11 29.63
C GLN A 316 51.21 3.29 30.45
N HIS A 317 52.11 3.97 31.17
CA HIS A 317 52.98 3.34 32.18
C HIS A 317 52.31 3.43 33.56
N THR A 318 52.27 2.31 34.32
CA THR A 318 51.53 2.23 35.59
C THR A 318 52.30 2.76 36.81
N GLY A 319 53.56 3.20 36.67
CA GLY A 319 54.40 3.49 37.84
C GLY A 319 55.11 4.86 37.92
N ALA A 320 55.12 5.69 36.91
CA ALA A 320 55.94 6.89 36.87
C ALA A 320 55.27 8.13 36.27
N GLY A 321 53.94 8.23 36.31
CA GLY A 321 53.23 9.39 35.78
C GLY A 321 53.23 9.50 34.25
N GLY A 322 53.72 8.49 33.55
CA GLY A 322 53.70 8.43 32.10
C GLY A 322 52.29 8.27 31.56
N ARG A 323 51.92 9.11 30.59
CA ARG A 323 50.57 9.18 30.06
C ARG A 323 50.61 8.92 28.57
N GLY A 324 50.02 7.80 28.12
CA GLY A 324 49.73 7.63 26.70
C GLY A 324 48.89 8.79 26.18
N GLN A 325 48.91 9.02 24.91
CA GLN A 325 48.16 10.11 24.27
C GLN A 325 46.91 9.59 23.55
N ALA A 326 45.91 10.46 23.49
CA ALA A 326 44.67 10.17 22.81
C ALA A 326 44.87 10.12 21.28
N ALA A 327 44.06 9.35 20.63
CA ALA A 327 44.02 9.21 19.19
C ALA A 327 43.03 10.17 18.51
N GLY A 328 43.21 10.43 17.25
CA GLY A 328 42.30 11.19 16.42
C GLY A 328 40.97 10.46 16.20
N ALA A 329 39.91 11.21 16.13
CA ALA A 329 38.59 10.70 15.72
C ALA A 329 38.55 10.38 14.20
N GLY A 330 37.76 9.43 13.78
CA GLY A 330 37.46 9.20 12.35
C GLY A 330 36.68 10.37 11.74
N GLY A 331 36.82 10.58 10.44
CA GLY A 331 36.11 11.58 9.68
C GLY A 331 34.66 11.16 9.38
N TYR A 332 33.89 12.11 8.91
CA TYR A 332 32.50 11.93 8.47
C TYR A 332 32.34 12.34 7.01
N ALA A 333 31.57 11.54 6.25
CA ALA A 333 31.20 11.84 4.88
C ALA A 333 29.69 11.60 4.69
N LYS A 334 29.02 12.53 4.00
CA LYS A 334 27.63 12.42 3.57
C LYS A 334 27.55 12.81 2.11
N ALA A 335 26.76 12.05 1.32
CA ALA A 335 26.46 12.42 -0.06
C ALA A 335 25.12 11.83 -0.48
N VAL A 336 24.48 12.43 -1.48
CA VAL A 336 23.45 11.80 -2.29
C VAL A 336 24.13 11.08 -3.44
N LEU A 337 23.94 9.75 -3.52
CA LEU A 337 24.53 8.92 -4.58
C LEU A 337 23.52 8.75 -5.72
N ASN A 338 23.95 9.01 -6.95
CA ASN A 338 23.25 8.62 -8.16
C ASN A 338 23.54 7.15 -8.45
N LEU A 339 22.51 6.33 -8.51
CA LEU A 339 22.63 4.87 -8.66
C LEU A 339 22.43 4.38 -10.10
N SER A 340 22.39 5.30 -11.08
CA SER A 340 22.23 4.93 -12.49
C SER A 340 23.34 3.98 -12.94
N GLY A 341 22.95 2.79 -13.40
CA GLY A 341 23.88 1.74 -13.83
C GLY A 341 24.49 0.90 -12.70
N LEU A 342 24.20 1.21 -11.43
CA LEU A 342 24.68 0.44 -10.29
C LEU A 342 23.58 -0.51 -9.81
N THR A 343 23.91 -1.79 -9.69
CA THR A 343 23.02 -2.82 -9.16
C THR A 343 23.39 -3.26 -7.75
N THR A 344 24.65 -3.03 -7.36
CA THR A 344 25.21 -3.40 -6.06
C THR A 344 26.21 -2.34 -5.63
N LEU A 345 26.17 -1.98 -4.35
CA LEU A 345 27.22 -1.20 -3.69
C LEU A 345 27.98 -2.11 -2.73
N TYR A 346 29.29 -1.94 -2.69
CA TYR A 346 30.18 -2.66 -1.77
C TYR A 346 30.58 -1.73 -0.64
N LEU A 347 30.39 -2.17 0.59
CA LEU A 347 30.46 -1.34 1.78
C LEU A 347 31.58 -1.87 2.67
N VAL A 348 32.54 -1.03 2.98
CA VAL A 348 33.60 -1.32 3.92
C VAL A 348 33.41 -0.43 5.15
N VAL A 349 33.25 -1.04 6.31
CA VAL A 349 33.18 -0.33 7.58
C VAL A 349 34.47 -0.50 8.34
N GLY A 350 35.14 0.59 8.64
CA GLY A 350 36.43 0.59 9.30
C GLY A 350 36.40 0.12 10.74
N LYS A 351 37.40 -0.61 11.15
CA LYS A 351 37.63 -0.94 12.56
C LYS A 351 38.29 0.24 13.27
N GLY A 352 37.95 0.46 14.54
CA GLY A 352 38.73 1.34 15.40
C GLY A 352 40.16 0.84 15.59
N GLY A 353 41.11 1.75 15.64
CA GLY A 353 42.51 1.43 15.92
C GLY A 353 42.68 0.76 17.28
N GLN A 354 43.54 -0.24 17.35
CA GLN A 354 43.88 -0.87 18.63
C GLN A 354 44.75 0.06 19.48
N SER A 355 44.52 0.08 20.78
CA SER A 355 45.29 0.83 21.74
C SER A 355 46.71 0.33 21.87
N GLY A 356 47.58 1.20 22.33
CA GLY A 356 48.96 0.85 22.72
C GLY A 356 48.97 -0.10 23.92
N HIS A 357 49.95 -1.00 23.97
CA HIS A 357 50.10 -1.95 25.07
C HIS A 357 50.65 -1.27 26.33
N VAL A 358 50.13 -1.64 27.47
CA VAL A 358 50.62 -1.32 28.80
C VAL A 358 51.45 -2.52 29.27
N ALA A 359 52.79 -2.33 29.46
CA ALA A 359 53.61 -3.40 30.02
C ALA A 359 53.74 -3.21 31.53
N ASN A 360 53.47 -4.29 32.28
CA ASN A 360 53.70 -4.33 33.70
C ASN A 360 55.21 -4.29 34.01
N ASN A 361 55.67 -3.32 34.80
CA ASN A 361 57.06 -3.18 35.31
C ASN A 361 58.18 -2.90 34.32
N SER A 362 57.93 -2.49 33.11
CA SER A 362 58.99 -2.01 32.18
C SER A 362 58.53 -0.72 31.51
N ASN A 363 59.45 0.17 31.19
CA ASN A 363 59.17 1.41 30.46
C ASN A 363 58.73 1.19 29.00
N ASN A 364 58.15 0.01 28.69
CA ASN A 364 57.78 -0.41 27.36
C ASN A 364 56.35 0.00 27.06
N VAL A 365 56.17 1.17 26.45
CA VAL A 365 54.85 1.71 26.13
C VAL A 365 54.63 1.70 24.62
N GLY A 366 53.59 0.99 24.16
CA GLY A 366 53.26 0.91 22.74
C GLY A 366 52.47 2.11 22.25
N GLY A 367 52.69 2.54 21.02
CA GLY A 367 51.81 3.48 20.35
C GLY A 367 50.46 2.83 19.97
N GLY A 368 49.42 3.61 19.77
CA GLY A 368 48.15 3.15 19.21
C GLY A 368 48.18 2.98 17.69
N CYS A 369 47.42 2.06 17.18
CA CYS A 369 47.24 1.89 15.72
C CYS A 369 46.32 2.96 15.15
N GLY A 370 46.47 3.30 13.89
CA GLY A 370 45.49 4.09 13.16
C GLY A 370 44.18 3.34 12.98
N GLY A 371 43.09 4.06 12.82
CA GLY A 371 41.76 3.50 12.49
C GLY A 371 41.62 3.05 11.05
N GLY A 372 40.63 2.26 10.75
CA GLY A 372 40.20 1.83 9.42
C GLY A 372 39.24 2.83 8.75
N LEU A 373 39.41 3.08 7.45
CA LEU A 373 38.46 3.88 6.69
C LEU A 373 37.05 3.21 6.64
N SER A 374 36.02 4.02 6.42
CA SER A 374 34.73 3.50 5.95
C SER A 374 34.49 4.05 4.55
N GLY A 375 33.96 3.19 3.66
CA GLY A 375 33.75 3.58 2.26
C GLY A 375 32.71 2.77 1.52
N ILE A 376 32.22 3.37 0.45
CA ILE A 376 31.30 2.77 -0.53
C ILE A 376 32.06 2.67 -1.85
N PHE A 377 31.92 1.54 -2.52
CA PHE A 377 32.64 1.19 -3.74
C PHE A 377 31.68 0.64 -4.78
N ASP A 378 32.02 0.78 -6.08
CA ASP A 378 31.22 0.27 -7.21
C ASP A 378 31.65 -1.14 -7.66
N ASP A 379 32.77 -1.68 -7.12
CA ASP A 379 33.24 -3.03 -7.41
C ASP A 379 33.58 -3.83 -6.14
N SER A 380 33.50 -5.16 -6.25
CA SER A 380 33.80 -6.12 -5.18
C SER A 380 35.26 -6.10 -4.71
N ASN A 381 36.17 -5.65 -5.55
CA ASN A 381 37.60 -5.52 -5.21
C ASN A 381 37.85 -4.42 -4.18
N THR A 382 36.89 -3.49 -4.02
CA THR A 382 37.00 -2.34 -3.09
C THR A 382 38.33 -1.60 -3.21
N GLY A 383 38.81 -1.47 -4.46
CA GLY A 383 40.06 -0.81 -4.80
C GLY A 383 39.96 0.73 -4.78
N HIS A 384 41.09 1.40 -4.83
CA HIS A 384 41.17 2.87 -4.84
C HIS A 384 40.41 3.49 -6.03
N GLY A 385 40.44 2.85 -7.21
CA GLY A 385 39.74 3.29 -8.42
C GLY A 385 38.21 3.12 -8.35
N ASP A 386 37.75 2.21 -7.50
CA ASP A 386 36.34 1.80 -7.37
C ASP A 386 35.59 2.62 -6.28
N ALA A 387 36.34 3.54 -5.62
CA ALA A 387 35.78 4.33 -4.53
C ALA A 387 34.72 5.33 -5.01
N ILE A 388 33.54 5.29 -4.37
CA ILE A 388 32.44 6.27 -4.55
C ILE A 388 32.51 7.33 -3.48
N LEU A 389 32.49 6.91 -2.20
CA LEU A 389 32.44 7.81 -1.05
C LEU A 389 33.29 7.22 0.08
N ILE A 390 34.23 7.96 0.61
CA ILE A 390 35.13 7.54 1.69
C ILE A 390 35.17 8.59 2.78
N ALA A 391 35.10 8.14 4.04
CA ALA A 391 35.55 8.87 5.22
C ALA A 391 36.91 8.31 5.67
N GLY A 392 37.86 9.18 5.94
CA GLY A 392 39.18 8.83 6.41
C GLY A 392 39.21 8.55 7.90
N ALA A 393 40.06 7.67 8.33
CA ALA A 393 40.19 7.24 9.72
C ALA A 393 41.13 8.13 10.55
N GLY A 394 40.96 8.12 11.84
CA GLY A 394 41.88 8.81 12.76
C GLY A 394 43.24 8.12 12.92
N GLY A 395 44.27 8.88 13.11
CA GLY A 395 45.61 8.42 13.45
C GLY A 395 45.72 7.98 14.93
N GLY A 396 46.62 7.04 15.21
CA GLY A 396 46.88 6.53 16.53
C GLY A 396 47.66 7.53 17.42
N GLY A 397 47.40 7.50 18.72
CA GLY A 397 48.15 8.24 19.72
C GLY A 397 49.49 7.58 20.05
N SER A 398 50.48 8.36 20.43
CA SER A 398 51.79 7.84 20.85
C SER A 398 51.79 7.33 22.29
N GLY A 399 52.66 6.38 22.58
CA GLY A 399 52.94 5.95 23.98
C GLY A 399 54.11 6.69 24.56
N ASP A 400 53.98 7.29 25.73
CA ASP A 400 55.06 7.99 26.44
C ASP A 400 55.09 7.66 27.94
N SER A 401 56.29 7.61 28.52
CA SER A 401 56.49 7.48 29.96
C SER A 401 56.49 8.82 30.71
N ASN A 402 56.58 9.96 30.03
CA ASN A 402 56.75 11.27 30.63
C ASN A 402 55.69 12.33 30.33
N GLY A 403 54.59 11.97 29.60
CA GLY A 403 53.41 12.82 29.46
C GLY A 403 53.47 13.98 28.47
N GLN A 404 54.49 14.01 27.56
CA GLN A 404 54.65 15.03 26.52
C GLN A 404 54.71 14.40 25.10
N ALA A 405 53.90 13.45 24.84
CA ALA A 405 53.86 12.68 23.61
C ALA A 405 52.84 13.22 22.59
N GLY A 406 53.00 12.84 21.32
CA GLY A 406 52.16 13.31 20.23
C GLY A 406 50.78 12.63 20.15
N GLU A 407 49.77 13.40 19.96
CA GLU A 407 48.39 12.97 19.77
C GLU A 407 48.13 12.55 18.34
N GLY A 408 47.14 11.66 18.10
CA GLY A 408 46.78 11.24 16.74
C GLY A 408 45.98 12.31 15.99
N GLY A 409 46.24 12.47 14.71
CA GLY A 409 45.50 13.39 13.83
C GLY A 409 44.10 12.88 13.47
N GLY A 410 43.13 13.76 13.35
CA GLY A 410 41.76 13.41 12.91
C GLY A 410 41.66 12.98 11.48
N GLY A 411 40.75 12.03 11.16
CA GLY A 411 40.44 11.58 9.80
C GLY A 411 39.70 12.61 8.98
N GLY A 412 39.98 12.73 7.69
CA GLY A 412 39.32 13.65 6.75
C GLY A 412 37.90 13.23 6.42
N GLY A 413 36.98 14.19 6.36
CA GLY A 413 35.66 13.99 5.75
C GLY A 413 35.70 13.92 4.24
N ALA A 414 34.56 13.77 3.56
CA ALA A 414 34.49 13.71 2.10
C ALA A 414 35.25 14.90 1.47
N ASN A 415 36.14 14.61 0.56
CA ASN A 415 37.01 15.58 -0.13
C ASN A 415 37.82 16.48 0.83
N GLN A 416 38.16 15.99 2.00
CA GLN A 416 38.98 16.68 2.98
C GLN A 416 40.25 15.91 3.30
N ASN A 417 41.31 16.62 3.60
CA ASN A 417 42.55 16.04 4.11
C ASN A 417 42.34 15.50 5.53
N GLY A 418 43.06 14.46 5.86
CA GLY A 418 43.27 14.11 7.26
C GLY A 418 44.16 15.15 7.94
N ARG A 419 44.09 15.22 9.26
CA ARG A 419 44.92 16.10 10.05
C ARG A 419 46.25 15.45 10.37
N ASP A 420 47.26 16.28 10.58
CA ASP A 420 48.55 15.82 11.05
C ASP A 420 48.42 15.31 12.51
N GLY A 421 49.17 14.29 12.86
CA GLY A 421 49.39 13.99 14.25
C GLY A 421 50.16 15.13 14.95
N LEU A 422 50.05 15.24 16.24
CA LEU A 422 50.83 16.25 16.99
C LEU A 422 52.25 15.77 17.24
N PRO A 423 53.21 16.67 17.16
CA PRO A 423 54.62 16.36 17.47
C PRO A 423 54.87 16.27 18.97
N ASP A 424 55.99 15.65 19.32
CA ASP A 424 56.56 15.81 20.65
C ASP A 424 57.20 17.21 20.76
N GLU A 425 56.70 18.04 21.71
CA GLU A 425 57.12 19.44 21.88
C GLU A 425 58.56 19.59 22.36
N ARG A 426 59.23 18.49 22.74
CA ARG A 426 60.62 18.50 23.27
C ARG A 426 61.69 18.63 22.23
N ILE A 427 61.36 18.47 20.96
CA ILE A 427 62.34 18.49 19.85
C ILE A 427 61.87 19.32 18.68
N SER A 428 62.88 19.91 17.99
CA SER A 428 62.61 20.77 16.84
C SER A 428 62.37 20.02 15.50
N GLN A 429 62.50 18.69 15.51
CA GLN A 429 62.29 17.88 14.30
C GLN A 429 60.85 17.35 14.24
N ARG A 430 60.33 17.13 13.06
CA ARG A 430 59.03 16.55 12.87
C ARG A 430 58.96 15.09 13.35
N THR A 431 58.30 14.86 14.48
CA THR A 431 58.12 13.53 15.08
C THR A 431 56.81 12.88 14.73
N ASN A 432 55.84 13.65 14.23
CA ASN A 432 54.48 13.23 13.89
C ASN A 432 54.37 12.79 12.41
N GLY A 433 53.44 11.90 12.13
CA GLY A 433 52.97 11.61 10.78
C GLY A 433 52.07 12.72 10.27
N LEU A 434 52.19 13.10 9.00
CA LEU A 434 51.30 14.05 8.36
C LEU A 434 49.99 13.37 7.95
N GLY A 435 48.90 14.13 7.93
CA GLY A 435 47.64 13.68 7.39
C GLY A 435 47.71 13.33 5.91
N GLY A 436 46.91 12.35 5.48
CA GLY A 436 46.71 12.06 4.06
C GLY A 436 45.99 13.23 3.38
N THR A 437 46.43 13.59 2.20
CA THR A 437 45.74 14.59 1.36
C THR A 437 44.74 13.94 0.41
N THR A 438 43.94 14.73 -0.27
CA THR A 438 43.01 14.21 -1.31
C THR A 438 43.71 13.69 -2.56
N SER A 439 45.04 13.87 -2.66
CA SER A 439 45.87 13.49 -3.83
C SER A 439 47.08 12.65 -3.49
N ALA A 440 47.48 12.52 -2.25
CA ALA A 440 48.65 11.75 -1.84
C ALA A 440 48.59 11.28 -0.38
N GLY A 441 49.30 10.22 -0.07
CA GLY A 441 49.47 9.74 1.30
C GLY A 441 50.29 10.73 2.15
N GLY A 442 49.94 10.82 3.42
CA GLY A 442 50.65 11.65 4.39
C GLY A 442 52.10 11.18 4.61
N ALA A 443 53.01 12.11 4.66
CA ALA A 443 54.40 11.77 4.90
C ALA A 443 54.62 11.25 6.33
N ALA A 444 55.46 10.25 6.45
CA ALA A 444 55.91 9.77 7.76
C ALA A 444 56.76 10.83 8.49
N ALA A 445 56.85 10.68 9.79
CA ALA A 445 57.80 11.45 10.61
C ALA A 445 59.23 11.32 10.06
N ASN A 446 60.04 12.36 10.29
CA ASN A 446 61.46 12.28 9.89
C ASN A 446 62.21 11.33 10.82
N ALA A 447 63.06 10.47 10.25
CA ALA A 447 63.96 9.65 11.04
C ALA A 447 64.92 10.57 11.83
N SER A 448 65.08 10.34 13.15
CA SER A 448 66.02 11.08 13.95
C SER A 448 67.45 10.59 13.60
N SER A 449 68.38 11.53 13.38
CA SER A 449 69.82 11.25 13.17
C SER A 449 70.56 10.98 14.48
N SER A 450 69.81 10.73 15.60
CA SER A 450 70.47 10.41 16.86
C SER A 450 71.16 9.06 16.81
N SER A 451 72.44 9.08 16.92
CA SER A 451 73.39 7.96 16.67
C SER A 451 73.33 6.83 17.72
N SER A 452 72.37 6.82 18.64
CA SER A 452 72.40 5.86 19.77
C SER A 452 71.41 4.70 19.63
N TYR A 453 70.51 4.71 18.64
CA TYR A 453 69.52 3.64 18.46
C TYR A 453 69.24 3.32 17.02
N THR A 454 69.25 2.04 16.67
CA THR A 454 68.82 1.54 15.35
C THR A 454 67.28 1.57 15.27
N HIS A 455 66.75 2.56 14.58
CA HIS A 455 65.30 2.68 14.37
C HIS A 455 64.89 2.14 12.99
N THR A 456 63.75 1.43 12.88
CA THR A 456 63.09 1.32 11.60
C THR A 456 62.29 2.60 11.32
N ASN A 457 62.48 3.17 10.15
CA ASN A 457 61.74 4.38 9.77
C ASN A 457 60.25 4.13 9.73
N PRO A 458 59.43 5.10 10.20
CA PRO A 458 58.01 5.07 9.97
C PRO A 458 57.73 5.15 8.46
N THR A 459 56.59 4.68 8.02
CA THR A 459 56.20 4.68 6.61
C THR A 459 55.20 5.76 6.29
N ASN A 460 55.23 6.27 5.06
CA ASN A 460 54.22 7.14 4.52
C ASN A 460 52.87 6.38 4.45
N GLY A 461 51.79 7.12 4.51
CA GLY A 461 50.46 6.62 4.11
C GLY A 461 50.43 6.35 2.59
N TYR A 462 49.53 5.49 2.18
CA TYR A 462 49.34 5.11 0.77
C TYR A 462 47.85 5.02 0.44
N ALA A 463 47.51 4.73 -0.82
CA ALA A 463 46.12 4.58 -1.25
C ALA A 463 45.41 3.53 -0.38
N LEU A 464 44.33 3.91 0.23
CA LEU A 464 43.51 3.14 1.16
C LEU A 464 44.21 2.67 2.45
N GLY A 465 45.49 2.97 2.67
CA GLY A 465 46.25 2.48 3.81
C GLY A 465 47.04 3.53 4.58
N GLY A 466 47.03 3.43 5.92
CA GLY A 466 47.82 4.27 6.80
C GLY A 466 49.27 3.79 6.94
N GLY A 467 50.21 4.72 7.17
CA GLY A 467 51.62 4.45 7.38
C GLY A 467 51.89 3.84 8.77
N ASN A 468 52.82 2.86 8.82
CA ASN A 468 53.22 2.25 10.08
C ASN A 468 54.11 3.21 10.90
N SER A 469 54.08 3.11 12.22
CA SER A 469 55.03 3.80 13.09
C SER A 469 56.44 3.23 12.94
N GLY A 470 57.46 4.02 13.30
CA GLY A 470 58.81 3.52 13.43
C GLY A 470 58.95 2.49 14.54
N SER A 471 59.95 1.56 14.43
CA SER A 471 60.32 0.63 15.50
C SER A 471 61.79 0.79 15.88
N GLN A 472 62.14 0.35 17.11
CA GLN A 472 63.48 0.56 17.65
C GLN A 472 64.46 -0.58 17.40
N ALA A 473 64.07 -1.78 17.04
CA ALA A 473 64.95 -2.90 16.79
C ALA A 473 64.40 -3.87 15.79
N SER A 474 65.30 -4.56 15.06
CA SER A 474 64.93 -5.67 14.16
C SER A 474 64.33 -6.81 15.00
N GLY A 475 63.16 -7.27 14.66
CA GLY A 475 62.50 -8.43 15.29
C GLY A 475 61.28 -8.13 16.16
N GLN A 476 60.83 -6.89 16.26
CA GLN A 476 59.59 -6.55 16.97
C GLN A 476 58.34 -6.87 16.18
N SER A 477 57.33 -7.39 16.83
CA SER A 477 56.08 -7.73 16.19
C SER A 477 55.19 -6.49 15.97
N LEU A 478 54.68 -6.32 14.76
CA LEU A 478 53.64 -5.35 14.46
C LEU A 478 52.31 -5.82 15.03
N ARG A 479 51.56 -4.92 15.64
CA ARG A 479 50.16 -5.21 15.98
C ARG A 479 49.33 -5.34 14.73
N PRO A 480 48.25 -6.17 14.74
CA PRO A 480 47.32 -6.24 13.62
C PRO A 480 46.77 -4.87 13.26
N SER A 481 46.75 -4.51 12.00
CA SER A 481 46.05 -3.32 11.49
C SER A 481 44.53 -3.60 11.49
N SER A 482 43.74 -2.53 11.53
CA SER A 482 42.33 -2.63 11.22
C SER A 482 42.08 -3.00 9.76
N TYR A 483 40.89 -3.54 9.44
CA TYR A 483 40.54 -3.88 8.05
C TYR A 483 40.66 -2.65 7.15
N LEU A 484 41.22 -2.85 5.96
CA LEU A 484 41.67 -1.78 5.05
C LEU A 484 42.56 -0.72 5.74
N GLY A 485 43.47 -1.20 6.55
CA GLY A 485 44.79 -0.65 6.64
C GLY A 485 45.03 0.60 7.46
N GLY A 486 44.45 0.72 8.61
CA GLY A 486 45.07 1.62 9.60
C GLY A 486 46.50 1.19 9.86
N GLY A 487 47.42 2.16 9.93
CA GLY A 487 48.84 1.88 10.17
C GLY A 487 49.08 1.13 11.46
N ARG A 488 50.01 0.20 11.43
CA ARG A 488 50.38 -0.58 12.61
C ARG A 488 51.30 0.21 13.51
N SER A 489 51.19 -0.04 14.80
CA SER A 489 52.14 0.43 15.78
C SER A 489 52.94 -0.72 16.38
N TYR A 490 54.16 -0.46 16.80
CA TYR A 490 55.03 -1.45 17.39
C TYR A 490 54.85 -1.57 18.91
N ILE A 491 55.27 -2.74 19.43
CA ILE A 491 55.34 -2.99 20.88
C ILE A 491 56.77 -2.69 21.32
N ALA A 492 56.96 -1.80 22.30
CA ALA A 492 58.27 -1.49 22.87
C ALA A 492 58.81 -2.67 23.68
N THR A 493 60.13 -2.92 23.61
CA THR A 493 60.79 -3.97 24.39
C THR A 493 61.88 -3.46 25.34
N ASN A 494 62.31 -2.18 25.27
CA ASN A 494 63.45 -1.67 26.06
C ASN A 494 63.30 -0.22 26.54
N GLY A 495 62.15 0.12 27.12
CA GLY A 495 62.02 1.42 27.80
C GLY A 495 61.84 2.63 26.89
N ASN A 496 61.40 2.43 25.63
CA ASN A 496 61.33 3.49 24.65
C ASN A 496 59.90 3.85 24.27
N TRP A 497 59.74 5.05 23.83
CA TRP A 497 58.47 5.66 23.43
C TRP A 497 58.13 5.31 21.98
N MET A 498 56.89 4.94 21.73
CA MET A 498 56.46 4.49 20.39
C MET A 498 55.51 5.49 19.76
N GLY A 499 55.76 5.76 18.47
CA GLY A 499 54.89 6.60 17.66
C GLY A 499 53.56 5.92 17.33
N GLY A 500 52.53 6.71 17.08
CA GLY A 500 51.23 6.26 16.60
C GLY A 500 51.23 5.86 15.10
N GLY A 501 50.41 4.86 14.72
CA GLY A 501 50.18 4.50 13.33
C GLY A 501 49.24 5.50 12.61
N GLY A 502 49.46 5.71 11.31
CA GLY A 502 48.58 6.59 10.51
C GLY A 502 47.18 5.98 10.26
N GLY A 503 46.16 6.80 10.21
CA GLY A 503 44.82 6.41 9.82
C GLY A 503 44.69 6.06 8.34
N SER A 504 43.88 5.08 7.97
CA SER A 504 43.58 4.80 6.57
C SER A 504 42.55 5.78 5.98
N GLY A 505 42.53 5.94 4.65
CA GLY A 505 41.63 6.87 3.97
C GLY A 505 41.73 6.67 2.45
N TYR A 506 41.13 7.57 1.66
CA TYR A 506 41.38 7.56 0.22
C TYR A 506 42.87 7.61 -0.06
N TYR A 507 43.58 8.48 0.68
CA TYR A 507 44.98 8.35 0.98
C TYR A 507 45.21 8.38 2.49
N GLY A 508 45.99 7.45 3.00
CA GLY A 508 46.22 7.34 4.44
C GLY A 508 47.22 8.36 4.98
N GLY A 509 47.15 8.60 6.28
CA GLY A 509 48.15 9.41 7.00
C GLY A 509 49.46 8.66 7.23
N GLY A 510 50.52 9.38 7.44
CA GLY A 510 51.84 8.85 7.77
C GLY A 510 51.94 8.37 9.22
N GLY A 511 52.87 7.47 9.51
CA GLY A 511 53.17 7.02 10.87
C GLY A 511 54.08 8.00 11.63
N GLY A 512 53.92 8.07 12.96
CA GLY A 512 54.78 8.79 13.86
C GLY A 512 56.08 8.04 14.18
N ILE A 513 57.13 8.78 14.63
CA ILE A 513 58.46 8.21 14.91
C ILE A 513 58.49 7.52 16.28
N CYS A 514 59.28 6.49 16.42
CA CYS A 514 59.70 5.88 17.66
C CYS A 514 60.88 6.65 18.31
N GLY A 515 60.93 6.67 19.61
CA GLY A 515 61.97 7.33 20.38
C GLY A 515 61.68 8.77 20.84
N TYR A 516 60.72 9.44 20.17
CA TYR A 516 60.20 10.77 20.46
C TYR A 516 58.71 10.86 20.38
N ALA A 517 58.03 9.72 20.36
CA ALA A 517 56.58 9.55 20.59
C ALA A 517 55.66 10.51 19.80
N GLY A 518 55.86 10.66 18.49
CA GLY A 518 54.98 11.45 17.65
C GLY A 518 53.68 10.70 17.32
N GLY A 519 52.55 11.40 17.25
CA GLY A 519 51.26 10.83 16.82
C GLY A 519 51.23 10.49 15.35
N GLY A 520 50.37 9.53 14.93
CA GLY A 520 50.11 9.24 13.54
C GLY A 520 49.16 10.25 12.90
N GLY A 521 49.32 10.55 11.60
CA GLY A 521 48.39 11.40 10.85
C GLY A 521 47.10 10.69 10.50
N GLY A 522 46.01 11.42 10.36
CA GLY A 522 44.70 10.90 9.90
C GLY A 522 44.67 10.66 8.38
N GLY A 523 43.81 9.75 7.90
CA GLY A 523 43.58 9.52 6.47
C GLY A 523 42.64 10.56 5.85
N SER A 524 42.71 10.77 4.54
CA SER A 524 41.84 11.66 3.80
C SER A 524 40.49 11.00 3.42
N GLY A 525 39.44 11.80 3.22
CA GLY A 525 38.19 11.36 2.61
C GLY A 525 38.08 11.66 1.11
N TYR A 526 37.08 11.10 0.48
CA TYR A 526 36.84 11.22 -0.96
C TYR A 526 35.36 11.14 -1.30
N ALA A 527 34.96 11.85 -2.38
CA ALA A 527 33.66 11.68 -3.04
C ALA A 527 33.80 11.78 -4.55
N LYS A 528 33.35 10.76 -5.28
CA LYS A 528 33.40 10.66 -6.75
C LYS A 528 32.37 11.61 -7.36
N GLY A 529 32.80 12.74 -7.93
CA GLY A 529 31.93 13.80 -8.42
C GLY A 529 30.94 13.40 -9.50
N SER A 530 31.21 12.32 -10.27
CA SER A 530 30.27 11.78 -11.25
C SER A 530 29.08 10.99 -10.62
N VAL A 531 29.19 10.57 -9.37
CA VAL A 531 28.19 9.75 -8.64
C VAL A 531 27.62 10.51 -7.45
N CYS A 532 28.43 11.29 -6.75
CA CYS A 532 28.06 11.98 -5.52
C CYS A 532 27.60 13.41 -5.79
N SER A 533 26.49 13.80 -5.18
CA SER A 533 25.99 15.18 -5.08
C SER A 533 25.67 15.54 -3.63
N SER A 534 25.47 16.83 -3.34
CA SER A 534 25.18 17.31 -1.97
C SER A 534 26.20 16.81 -0.94
N VAL A 535 27.47 16.83 -1.30
CA VAL A 535 28.57 16.27 -0.52
C VAL A 535 28.83 17.14 0.71
N VAL A 536 28.86 16.51 1.89
CA VAL A 536 29.25 17.12 3.16
C VAL A 536 30.37 16.28 3.75
N GLY A 537 31.47 16.91 4.12
CA GLY A 537 32.56 16.28 4.81
C GLY A 537 32.89 17.02 6.11
N THR A 538 33.13 16.29 7.18
CA THR A 538 33.58 16.86 8.47
C THR A 538 34.80 16.07 8.92
N THR A 539 35.96 16.76 9.03
CA THR A 539 37.21 16.16 9.55
C THR A 539 37.05 15.85 11.03
N GLY A 540 37.50 14.68 11.44
CA GLY A 540 37.55 14.29 12.85
C GLY A 540 38.45 15.22 13.68
N SER A 541 38.21 15.31 14.95
CA SER A 541 39.07 16.06 15.89
C SER A 541 40.36 15.30 16.13
N ASP A 542 41.46 16.05 16.34
CA ASP A 542 42.71 15.48 16.80
C ASP A 542 42.57 14.92 18.21
N GLY A 543 43.48 14.06 18.63
CA GLY A 543 43.54 13.63 19.99
C GLY A 543 43.67 14.84 20.92
N SER A 544 43.01 14.79 22.04
CA SER A 544 43.14 15.79 23.12
C SER A 544 43.73 15.13 24.36
N GLN A 545 44.59 15.86 25.08
CA GLN A 545 45.31 15.31 26.23
C GLN A 545 44.41 14.44 27.13
N GLN A 546 44.65 13.13 27.11
CA GLN A 546 44.10 12.10 28.00
C GLN A 546 42.57 11.86 27.95
N SER A 547 41.82 12.41 27.02
CA SER A 547 40.39 12.17 26.88
C SER A 547 40.06 11.51 25.56
N GLN A 548 38.98 10.74 25.53
CA GLN A 548 38.43 10.21 24.30
C GLN A 548 38.00 11.36 23.37
N THR A 549 38.36 11.27 22.12
CA THR A 549 38.05 12.31 21.13
C THR A 549 36.68 12.08 20.54
N ALA A 550 35.83 13.09 20.57
CA ALA A 550 34.48 12.99 20.04
C ALA A 550 34.45 12.80 18.53
N ALA A 551 33.55 11.95 18.04
CA ALA A 551 33.28 11.80 16.65
C ALA A 551 32.62 13.04 16.02
N PRO A 552 32.90 13.40 14.76
CA PRO A 552 32.18 14.43 14.05
C PRO A 552 30.72 14.04 13.83
N GLU A 553 29.84 15.03 13.72
CA GLU A 553 28.39 14.85 13.48
C GLU A 553 27.70 13.85 14.43
N ASN A 554 28.13 13.82 15.71
CA ASN A 554 27.60 12.95 16.75
C ASN A 554 26.15 13.32 17.19
N SER A 555 25.63 14.46 16.77
CA SER A 555 24.23 14.88 16.89
C SER A 555 23.32 14.37 15.76
N SER A 556 23.88 13.74 14.72
CA SER A 556 23.10 13.19 13.62
C SER A 556 22.13 12.12 14.13
N ALA A 557 20.88 12.11 13.62
CA ALA A 557 19.88 11.07 13.93
C ALA A 557 20.36 9.64 13.58
N TYR A 558 21.38 9.51 12.73
CA TYR A 558 21.94 8.24 12.28
C TYR A 558 23.25 7.85 12.99
N TYR A 559 23.76 8.71 13.86
CA TYR A 559 24.93 8.40 14.70
C TYR A 559 24.56 7.34 15.76
N ALA A 560 25.53 6.53 16.15
CA ALA A 560 25.41 5.64 17.29
C ALA A 560 26.57 5.92 18.26
N SER A 561 26.29 5.87 19.56
CA SER A 561 27.28 6.10 20.60
C SER A 561 28.52 5.19 20.44
N GLY A 562 29.69 5.74 20.60
CA GLY A 562 30.96 5.02 20.48
C GLY A 562 31.52 4.91 19.07
N ILE A 563 30.76 5.32 18.03
CA ILE A 563 31.24 5.28 16.65
C ILE A 563 32.25 6.38 16.38
N ALA A 564 33.29 6.07 15.60
CA ALA A 564 34.32 6.98 15.08
C ALA A 564 35.10 7.77 16.14
N GLN A 565 34.93 7.50 17.42
CA GLN A 565 35.64 8.19 18.50
C GLN A 565 37.12 7.79 18.50
N GLY A 566 38.00 8.73 18.67
CA GLY A 566 39.41 8.45 18.96
C GLY A 566 39.56 7.84 20.36
N GLY A 567 40.40 6.82 20.47
CA GLY A 567 40.64 6.15 21.77
C GLY A 567 41.34 7.09 22.78
N ALA A 568 40.89 7.12 24.01
CA ALA A 568 41.64 7.66 25.12
C ALA A 568 42.93 6.83 25.36
N PRO A 569 43.89 7.29 26.13
CA PRO A 569 45.07 6.50 26.46
C PRO A 569 44.74 5.07 26.88
N ALA A 570 45.42 4.10 26.31
CA ALA A 570 45.24 2.66 26.51
C ALA A 570 43.81 2.13 26.17
N THR A 571 43.04 2.85 25.39
CA THR A 571 41.76 2.38 24.87
C THR A 571 41.73 2.33 23.34
N ASP A 572 40.96 1.37 22.82
CA ASP A 572 40.75 1.26 21.39
C ASP A 572 39.88 2.42 20.87
N GLY A 573 40.07 2.77 19.61
CA GLY A 573 39.20 3.70 18.90
C GLY A 573 37.84 3.07 18.58
N GLY A 574 36.83 3.91 18.39
CA GLY A 574 35.50 3.50 17.97
C GLY A 574 35.50 3.00 16.52
N ASN A 575 34.72 1.96 16.24
CA ASN A 575 34.51 1.47 14.88
C ASN A 575 33.78 2.53 14.02
N GLY A 576 33.89 2.40 12.71
CA GLY A 576 33.11 3.16 11.75
C GLY A 576 31.65 2.72 11.69
N ARG A 577 30.87 3.43 10.88
CA ARG A 577 29.47 3.13 10.57
C ARG A 577 29.11 3.65 9.18
N ILE A 578 28.26 2.93 8.47
CA ILE A 578 27.60 3.40 7.23
C ILE A 578 26.10 3.31 7.43
N VAL A 579 25.36 4.36 7.03
CA VAL A 579 23.90 4.35 7.01
C VAL A 579 23.43 4.80 5.63
N LEU A 580 22.58 3.99 5.01
CA LEU A 580 21.92 4.27 3.75
C LEU A 580 20.46 4.60 3.99
N VAL A 581 19.99 5.70 3.38
CA VAL A 581 18.62 6.20 3.48
C VAL A 581 18.03 6.34 2.08
N TYR A 582 16.95 5.61 1.76
CA TYR A 582 16.37 5.51 0.41
C TYR A 582 14.87 5.25 0.40
#